data_908b9d5d123d6dbdb902c121a10b698b
#
_entry.id   908b9d5d123d6dbdb902c121a10b698b
#
_cell.length_a   1.000
_cell.length_b   1.000
_cell.length_c   1.000
_cell.angle_alpha   90.00
_cell.angle_beta   90.00
_cell.angle_gamma   90.00
#
_symmetry.space_group_name_H-M   'P 1'
#
loop_
_entity.id
_entity.type
_entity.pdbx_description
1 polymer ?
#
loop_
_entity_poly.entity_id
_entity_poly.type
_entity_poly.pdbx_seq_one_letter_code
_entity_poly.pdbx_strand_id
1 'polypeptide(L)'
;MRSELVTYGLLVCLAIALLGAAFTDLKRRQIDNWLNAAIALAAPAFWWASGLALWPDIAWQLGLAALAFAVLAVFFAMRMMGGGDVKLLAALALWIRPDHFLWLVVVMSVIGGGLTIAFAAWHVMRRRQGRIAIPYGVAICAAALMTLAGKSLPALHATLPASPFG
;
A
#
# COMPACT_ATOMS: atom_id res chain seq x y z
N MET A 1 16.60 -0.87 20.53
CA MET A 1 17.56 -1.10 19.42
C MET A 1 17.25 -2.36 18.59
N ARG A 2 17.17 -3.59 19.15
CA ARG A 2 16.87 -4.78 18.33
C ARG A 2 15.47 -4.77 17.69
N SER A 3 14.44 -4.37 18.44
CA SER A 3 13.06 -4.29 17.93
C SER A 3 12.91 -3.26 16.81
N GLU A 4 13.58 -2.12 16.91
CA GLU A 4 13.56 -1.09 15.86
C GLU A 4 14.19 -1.58 14.56
N LEU A 5 15.35 -2.25 14.64
CA LEU A 5 15.99 -2.83 13.45
C LEU A 5 15.09 -3.86 12.76
N VAL A 6 14.39 -4.69 13.53
CA VAL A 6 13.42 -5.65 12.97
C VAL A 6 12.23 -4.92 12.31
N THR A 7 11.70 -3.90 12.98
CA THR A 7 10.60 -3.09 12.43
C THR A 7 10.99 -2.43 11.12
N TYR A 8 12.16 -1.77 11.06
CA TYR A 8 12.64 -1.16 9.81
C TYR A 8 12.94 -2.20 8.74
N GLY A 9 13.51 -3.35 9.12
CA GLY A 9 13.73 -4.46 8.19
C GLY A 9 12.44 -4.97 7.55
N LEU A 10 11.38 -5.12 8.35
CA LEU A 10 10.07 -5.53 7.85
C LEU A 10 9.43 -4.46 6.93
N LEU A 11 9.60 -3.17 7.25
CA LEU A 11 9.13 -2.08 6.37
C LEU A 11 9.89 -2.05 5.04
N VAL A 12 11.19 -2.33 5.03
CA VAL A 12 11.98 -2.47 3.80
C VAL A 12 11.51 -3.68 2.99
N CYS A 13 11.26 -4.82 3.62
CA CYS A 13 10.68 -5.99 2.96
C CYS A 13 9.31 -5.68 2.35
N LEU A 14 8.46 -4.94 3.08
CA LEU A 14 7.18 -4.48 2.55
C LEU A 14 7.37 -3.56 1.35
N ALA A 15 8.30 -2.60 1.40
CA ALA A 15 8.59 -1.72 0.28
C ALA A 15 9.05 -2.49 -0.97
N ILE A 16 9.91 -3.49 -0.80
CA ILE A 16 10.35 -4.38 -1.90
C ILE A 16 9.16 -5.17 -2.46
N ALA A 17 8.29 -5.69 -1.61
CA ALA A 17 7.08 -6.41 -2.02
C ALA A 17 6.13 -5.49 -2.82
N LEU A 18 5.96 -4.24 -2.40
CA LEU A 18 5.17 -3.23 -3.11
C LEU A 18 5.75 -2.88 -4.48
N LEU A 19 7.08 -2.75 -4.58
CA LEU A 19 7.75 -2.54 -5.88
C LEU A 19 7.55 -3.74 -6.80
N GLY A 20 7.62 -4.96 -6.25
CA GLY A 20 7.30 -6.18 -6.98
C GLY A 20 5.84 -6.22 -7.46
N ALA A 21 4.89 -5.83 -6.60
CA ALA A 21 3.47 -5.72 -6.96
C ALA A 21 3.25 -4.69 -8.09
N ALA A 22 3.86 -3.51 -7.97
CA ALA A 22 3.78 -2.48 -9.01
C ALA A 22 4.37 -2.96 -10.34
N PHE A 23 5.50 -3.67 -10.31
CA PHE A 23 6.13 -4.22 -11.51
C PHE A 23 5.25 -5.29 -12.18
N THR A 24 4.67 -6.21 -11.40
CA THR A 24 3.77 -7.25 -11.94
C THR A 24 2.47 -6.64 -12.49
N ASP A 25 1.95 -5.61 -11.83
CA ASP A 25 0.78 -4.88 -12.29
C ASP A 25 1.05 -4.14 -13.62
N LEU A 26 2.19 -3.47 -13.75
CA LEU A 26 2.62 -2.82 -14.99
C LEU A 26 2.77 -3.82 -16.14
N LYS A 27 3.34 -4.99 -15.87
CA LYS A 27 3.68 -5.98 -16.92
C LYS A 27 2.49 -6.85 -17.29
N ARG A 28 1.73 -7.32 -16.31
CA ARG A 28 0.66 -8.32 -16.48
C ARG A 28 -0.73 -7.81 -16.10
N ARG A 29 -0.81 -6.61 -15.52
CA ARG A 29 -2.05 -6.02 -14.97
C ARG A 29 -2.74 -6.94 -13.98
N GLN A 30 -1.93 -7.62 -13.21
CA GLN A 30 -2.34 -8.56 -12.17
C GLN A 30 -1.35 -8.53 -11.03
N ILE A 31 -1.85 -8.48 -9.80
CA ILE A 31 -1.08 -8.64 -8.58
C ILE A 31 -1.25 -10.09 -8.13
N ASP A 32 -0.13 -10.79 -7.94
CA ASP A 32 -0.14 -12.20 -7.59
C ASP A 32 -0.75 -12.41 -6.19
N ASN A 33 -1.62 -13.40 -6.07
CA ASN A 33 -2.29 -13.71 -4.79
C ASN A 33 -1.30 -14.10 -3.68
N TRP A 34 -0.20 -14.78 -4.04
CA TRP A 34 0.82 -15.18 -3.07
C TRP A 34 1.52 -13.96 -2.46
N LEU A 35 1.73 -12.89 -3.24
CA LEU A 35 2.35 -11.66 -2.78
C LEU A 35 1.44 -10.93 -1.79
N ASN A 36 0.15 -10.82 -2.10
CA ASN A 36 -0.84 -10.25 -1.18
C ASN A 36 -0.93 -11.07 0.11
N ALA A 37 -0.90 -12.41 0.01
CA ALA A 37 -0.90 -13.29 1.16
C ALA A 37 0.39 -13.14 1.99
N ALA A 38 1.56 -13.04 1.36
CA ALA A 38 2.83 -12.83 2.04
C ALA A 38 2.83 -11.50 2.81
N ILE A 39 2.34 -10.41 2.21
CA ILE A 39 2.20 -9.12 2.87
C ILE A 39 1.27 -9.24 4.08
N ALA A 40 0.10 -9.87 3.94
CA ALA A 40 -0.85 -10.03 5.04
C ALA A 40 -0.29 -10.89 6.18
N LEU A 41 0.36 -12.01 5.85
CA LEU A 41 0.93 -12.93 6.83
C LEU A 41 2.17 -12.38 7.56
N ALA A 42 2.87 -11.42 6.99
CA ALA A 42 3.98 -10.76 7.65
C ALA A 42 3.54 -9.67 8.64
N ALA A 43 2.28 -9.21 8.60
CA ALA A 43 1.77 -8.18 9.49
C ALA A 43 1.86 -8.53 10.99
N PRO A 44 1.56 -9.76 11.44
CA PRO A 44 1.75 -10.14 12.86
C PRO A 44 3.19 -9.99 13.36
N ALA A 45 4.18 -10.30 12.52
CA ALA A 45 5.58 -10.09 12.86
C ALA A 45 5.90 -8.60 13.03
N PHE A 46 5.32 -7.74 12.18
CA PHE A 46 5.43 -6.29 12.31
C PHE A 46 4.76 -5.77 13.58
N TRP A 47 3.58 -6.26 13.96
CA TRP A 47 2.90 -5.86 15.20
C TRP A 47 3.72 -6.21 16.43
N TRP A 48 4.28 -7.42 16.46
CA TRP A 48 5.16 -7.86 17.54
C TRP A 48 6.42 -6.99 17.62
N ALA A 49 7.10 -6.77 16.49
CA ALA A 49 8.32 -5.96 16.44
C ALA A 49 8.09 -4.50 16.83
N SER A 50 6.91 -3.96 16.48
CA SER A 50 6.52 -2.57 16.78
C SER A 50 5.93 -2.39 18.17
N GLY A 51 5.79 -3.49 18.97
CA GLY A 51 5.25 -3.43 20.33
C GLY A 51 3.77 -3.03 20.40
N LEU A 52 2.99 -3.31 19.35
CA LEU A 52 1.57 -2.99 19.32
C LEU A 52 0.82 -3.85 20.36
N ALA A 53 -0.06 -3.20 21.14
CA ALA A 53 -0.92 -3.90 22.07
C ALA A 53 -2.02 -4.69 21.36
N LEU A 54 -2.40 -5.86 21.93
CA LEU A 54 -3.53 -6.63 21.37
C LEU A 54 -4.80 -5.80 21.35
N TRP A 55 -5.02 -5.00 22.38
CA TRP A 55 -6.10 -4.05 22.51
C TRP A 55 -5.55 -2.71 22.96
N PRO A 56 -5.90 -1.59 22.30
CA PRO A 56 -6.80 -1.47 21.14
C PRO A 56 -6.13 -1.60 19.76
N ASP A 57 -4.78 -1.59 19.66
CA ASP A 57 -4.05 -1.33 18.41
C ASP A 57 -4.31 -2.40 17.34
N ILE A 58 -4.04 -3.68 17.66
CA ILE A 58 -4.22 -4.79 16.72
C ILE A 58 -5.71 -4.96 16.38
N ALA A 59 -6.60 -4.79 17.36
CA ALA A 59 -8.03 -4.88 17.13
C ALA A 59 -8.50 -3.81 16.12
N TRP A 60 -8.00 -2.57 16.23
CA TRP A 60 -8.29 -1.51 15.27
C TRP A 60 -7.76 -1.82 13.87
N GLN A 61 -6.56 -2.39 13.74
CA GLN A 61 -5.99 -2.76 12.44
C GLN A 61 -6.76 -3.91 11.79
N LEU A 62 -7.14 -4.93 12.56
CA LEU A 62 -7.98 -6.02 12.05
C LEU A 62 -9.37 -5.51 11.64
N GLY A 63 -9.99 -4.66 12.45
CA GLY A 63 -11.25 -4.02 12.12
C GLY A 63 -11.19 -3.19 10.86
N LEU A 64 -10.13 -2.39 10.70
CA LEU A 64 -9.88 -1.61 9.49
C LEU A 64 -9.68 -2.50 8.26
N ALA A 65 -8.89 -3.56 8.39
CA ALA A 65 -8.64 -4.48 7.28
C ALA A 65 -9.93 -5.20 6.84
N ALA A 66 -10.74 -5.64 7.80
CA ALA A 66 -12.05 -6.26 7.54
C ALA A 66 -13.02 -5.27 6.87
N LEU A 67 -13.09 -4.04 7.38
CA LEU A 67 -13.94 -2.99 6.80
C LEU A 67 -13.47 -2.62 5.40
N ALA A 68 -12.16 -2.39 5.21
CA ALA A 68 -11.58 -2.09 3.90
C ALA A 68 -11.87 -3.22 2.91
N PHE A 69 -11.65 -4.47 3.31
CA PHE A 69 -11.96 -5.61 2.46
C PHE A 69 -13.45 -5.67 2.10
N ALA A 70 -14.36 -5.50 3.05
CA ALA A 70 -15.79 -5.52 2.81
C ALA A 70 -16.24 -4.42 1.83
N VAL A 71 -15.80 -3.17 2.06
CA VAL A 71 -16.14 -2.03 1.18
C VAL A 71 -15.55 -2.23 -0.21
N LEU A 72 -14.28 -2.61 -0.31
CA LEU A 72 -13.61 -2.80 -1.59
C LEU A 72 -14.11 -4.04 -2.36
N ALA A 73 -14.59 -5.07 -1.65
CA ALA A 73 -15.25 -6.22 -2.26
C ALA A 73 -16.55 -5.82 -2.98
N VAL A 74 -17.27 -4.80 -2.48
CA VAL A 74 -18.42 -4.24 -3.21
C VAL A 74 -17.98 -3.61 -4.53
N PHE A 75 -16.90 -2.81 -4.53
CA PHE A 75 -16.36 -2.23 -5.76
C PHE A 75 -15.87 -3.31 -6.74
N PHE A 76 -15.30 -4.40 -6.22
CA PHE A 76 -14.94 -5.56 -7.04
C PHE A 76 -16.20 -6.23 -7.65
N ALA A 77 -17.25 -6.45 -6.86
CA ALA A 77 -18.51 -7.03 -7.33
C ALA A 77 -19.17 -6.14 -8.42
N MET A 78 -19.05 -4.81 -8.28
CA MET A 78 -19.50 -3.82 -9.27
C MET A 78 -18.56 -3.74 -10.50
N ARG A 79 -17.49 -4.52 -10.56
CA ARG A 79 -16.47 -4.51 -11.63
C ARG A 79 -15.75 -3.17 -11.80
N MET A 80 -15.68 -2.37 -10.75
CA MET A 80 -14.99 -1.08 -10.71
C MET A 80 -13.52 -1.19 -10.31
N MET A 81 -13.13 -2.29 -9.63
CA MET A 81 -11.78 -2.50 -9.12
C MET A 81 -11.31 -3.94 -9.33
N GLY A 82 -10.02 -4.15 -9.52
CA GLY A 82 -9.40 -5.46 -9.65
C GLY A 82 -9.35 -6.21 -8.33
N GLY A 83 -9.56 -7.54 -8.36
CA GLY A 83 -9.52 -8.37 -7.14
C GLY A 83 -8.13 -8.40 -6.48
N GLY A 84 -7.05 -8.19 -7.25
CA GLY A 84 -5.69 -8.04 -6.74
C GLY A 84 -5.52 -6.77 -5.92
N ASP A 85 -6.08 -5.66 -6.39
CA ASP A 85 -6.03 -4.35 -5.74
C ASP A 85 -6.78 -4.36 -4.40
N VAL A 86 -7.96 -5.00 -4.37
CA VAL A 86 -8.76 -5.19 -3.14
C VAL A 86 -7.95 -5.93 -2.08
N LYS A 87 -7.31 -7.04 -2.46
CA LYS A 87 -6.50 -7.85 -1.55
C LYS A 87 -5.27 -7.10 -1.06
N LEU A 88 -4.61 -6.34 -1.95
CA LEU A 88 -3.44 -5.54 -1.60
C LEU A 88 -3.82 -4.44 -0.59
N LEU A 89 -4.89 -3.70 -0.82
CA LEU A 89 -5.36 -2.66 0.11
C LEU A 89 -5.77 -3.24 1.47
N ALA A 90 -6.48 -4.37 1.49
CA ALA A 90 -6.82 -5.04 2.73
C ALA A 90 -5.56 -5.53 3.49
N ALA A 91 -4.56 -6.06 2.78
CA ALA A 91 -3.29 -6.45 3.37
C ALA A 91 -2.53 -5.24 3.93
N LEU A 92 -2.52 -4.10 3.23
CA LEU A 92 -1.90 -2.85 3.68
C LEU A 92 -2.59 -2.25 4.91
N ALA A 93 -3.91 -2.44 5.06
CA ALA A 93 -4.64 -2.01 6.25
C ALA A 93 -4.16 -2.71 7.53
N LEU A 94 -3.49 -3.88 7.43
CA LEU A 94 -2.86 -4.55 8.56
C LEU A 94 -1.51 -3.90 8.99
N TRP A 95 -0.89 -3.09 8.13
CA TRP A 95 0.40 -2.44 8.36
C TRP A 95 0.29 -0.96 8.69
N ILE A 96 -0.76 -0.32 8.21
CA ILE A 96 -0.92 1.13 8.24
C ILE A 96 -2.04 1.48 9.19
N ARG A 97 -1.79 2.37 10.14
CA ARG A 97 -2.80 2.85 11.11
C ARG A 97 -3.98 3.52 10.40
N PRO A 98 -5.18 3.51 11.00
CA PRO A 98 -6.40 4.02 10.36
C PRO A 98 -6.29 5.45 9.83
N ASP A 99 -5.67 6.36 10.59
CA ASP A 99 -5.45 7.76 10.22
C ASP A 99 -4.61 7.90 8.93
N HIS A 100 -3.56 7.10 8.81
CA HIS A 100 -2.69 7.10 7.64
C HIS A 100 -3.24 6.26 6.49
N PHE A 101 -4.10 5.29 6.78
CA PHE A 101 -4.74 4.50 5.73
C PHE A 101 -5.74 5.36 4.93
N LEU A 102 -6.46 6.27 5.58
CA LEU A 102 -7.30 7.25 4.89
C LEU A 102 -6.46 8.15 3.96
N TRP A 103 -5.31 8.62 4.45
CA TRP A 103 -4.37 9.38 3.62
C TRP A 103 -3.89 8.57 2.40
N LEU A 104 -3.52 7.30 2.60
CA LEU A 104 -3.15 6.38 1.51
C LEU A 104 -4.25 6.31 0.46
N VAL A 105 -5.51 6.14 0.87
CA VAL A 105 -6.66 6.06 -0.06
C VAL A 105 -6.83 7.37 -0.83
N VAL A 106 -6.66 8.53 -0.19
CA VAL A 106 -6.73 9.83 -0.87
C VAL A 106 -5.60 9.96 -1.90
N VAL A 107 -4.35 9.69 -1.51
CA VAL A 107 -3.19 9.78 -2.40
C VAL A 107 -3.32 8.79 -3.57
N MET A 108 -3.73 7.54 -3.28
CA MET A 108 -4.00 6.54 -4.31
C MET A 108 -5.05 7.02 -5.32
N SER A 109 -6.12 7.65 -4.84
CA SER A 109 -7.20 8.15 -5.70
C SER A 109 -6.72 9.27 -6.60
N VAL A 110 -5.88 10.17 -6.11
CA VAL A 110 -5.27 11.27 -6.90
C VAL A 110 -4.32 10.69 -7.94
N ILE A 111 -3.40 9.80 -7.56
CA ILE A 111 -2.45 9.17 -8.49
C ILE A 111 -3.21 8.33 -9.52
N GLY A 112 -4.17 7.50 -9.09
CA GLY A 112 -4.97 6.66 -9.96
C GLY A 112 -5.84 7.47 -10.93
N GLY A 113 -6.43 8.57 -10.47
CA GLY A 113 -7.14 9.53 -11.31
C GLY A 113 -6.22 10.16 -12.37
N GLY A 114 -5.04 10.61 -11.95
CA GLY A 114 -4.03 11.15 -12.89
C GLY A 114 -3.58 10.12 -13.92
N LEU A 115 -3.30 8.89 -13.51
CA LEU A 115 -2.99 7.79 -14.43
C LEU A 115 -4.15 7.52 -15.40
N THR A 116 -5.38 7.52 -14.90
CA THR A 116 -6.57 7.32 -15.74
C THR A 116 -6.67 8.36 -16.83
N ILE A 117 -6.51 9.64 -16.48
CA ILE A 117 -6.55 10.75 -17.43
C ILE A 117 -5.40 10.62 -18.44
N ALA A 118 -4.18 10.35 -17.98
CA ALA A 118 -3.01 10.22 -18.85
C ALA A 118 -3.17 9.06 -19.84
N PHE A 119 -3.62 7.87 -19.39
CA PHE A 119 -3.86 6.73 -20.25
C PHE A 119 -5.03 6.95 -21.21
N ALA A 120 -6.11 7.62 -20.77
CA ALA A 120 -7.23 7.97 -21.61
C ALA A 120 -6.80 8.95 -22.71
N ALA A 121 -6.09 10.02 -22.37
CA ALA A 121 -5.56 10.98 -23.33
C ALA A 121 -4.63 10.32 -24.36
N TRP A 122 -3.69 9.47 -23.88
CA TRP A 122 -2.81 8.70 -24.75
C TRP A 122 -3.58 7.80 -25.73
N HIS A 123 -4.62 7.13 -25.23
CA HIS A 123 -5.44 6.23 -26.05
C HIS A 123 -6.19 6.99 -27.16
N VAL A 124 -6.78 8.13 -26.80
CA VAL A 124 -7.47 9.01 -27.78
C VAL A 124 -6.49 9.55 -28.82
N MET A 125 -5.32 10.06 -28.38
CA MET A 125 -4.29 10.60 -29.29
C MET A 125 -3.76 9.55 -30.26
N ARG A 126 -3.61 8.31 -29.81
CA ARG A 126 -3.12 7.18 -30.63
C ARG A 126 -4.23 6.49 -31.45
N ARG A 127 -5.47 6.95 -31.39
CA ARG A 127 -6.64 6.37 -32.08
C ARG A 127 -6.74 4.84 -31.90
N ARG A 128 -6.28 4.33 -30.74
CA ARG A 128 -6.32 2.89 -30.46
C ARG A 128 -7.75 2.47 -30.16
N GLN A 129 -8.21 1.40 -30.80
CA GLN A 129 -9.49 0.77 -30.46
C GLN A 129 -9.23 -0.33 -29.42
N GLY A 130 -9.99 -0.36 -28.33
CA GLY A 130 -9.89 -1.37 -27.28
C GLY A 130 -10.13 -0.83 -25.87
N ARG A 131 -10.28 -1.73 -24.90
CA ARG A 131 -10.44 -1.34 -23.48
C ARG A 131 -9.13 -0.78 -22.92
N ILE A 132 -9.21 0.39 -22.33
CA ILE A 132 -8.09 0.99 -21.58
C ILE A 132 -8.01 0.24 -20.25
N ALA A 133 -6.97 -0.56 -20.08
CA ALA A 133 -6.69 -1.16 -18.77
C ALA A 133 -5.63 -0.30 -18.06
N ILE A 134 -6.01 0.28 -16.95
CA ILE A 134 -5.18 1.18 -16.14
C ILE A 134 -4.53 0.36 -15.03
N PRO A 135 -3.21 0.46 -14.82
CA PRO A 135 -2.53 -0.26 -13.75
C PRO A 135 -2.78 0.43 -12.39
N TYR A 136 -3.93 0.15 -11.76
CA TYR A 136 -4.28 0.75 -10.46
C TYR A 136 -3.37 0.28 -9.33
N GLY A 137 -2.82 -0.92 -9.41
CA GLY A 137 -1.86 -1.43 -8.44
C GLY A 137 -0.61 -0.54 -8.31
N VAL A 138 -0.18 0.11 -9.38
CA VAL A 138 0.92 1.09 -9.34
C VAL A 138 0.55 2.29 -8.48
N ALA A 139 -0.69 2.81 -8.60
CA ALA A 139 -1.15 3.92 -7.78
C ALA A 139 -1.21 3.55 -6.29
N ILE A 140 -1.69 2.34 -5.98
CA ILE A 140 -1.73 1.80 -4.62
C ILE A 140 -0.31 1.70 -4.05
N CYS A 141 0.61 1.10 -4.79
CA CYS A 141 2.00 0.92 -4.35
C CYS A 141 2.70 2.26 -4.14
N ALA A 142 2.54 3.21 -5.06
CA ALA A 142 3.11 4.55 -4.93
C ALA A 142 2.56 5.27 -3.68
N ALA A 143 1.25 5.26 -3.48
CA ALA A 143 0.61 5.85 -2.30
C ALA A 143 1.07 5.20 -1.00
N ALA A 144 1.19 3.86 -0.97
CA ALA A 144 1.68 3.14 0.19
C ALA A 144 3.12 3.49 0.51
N LEU A 145 4.01 3.52 -0.49
CA LEU A 145 5.41 3.92 -0.31
C LEU A 145 5.54 5.36 0.19
N MET A 146 4.76 6.30 -0.35
CA MET A 146 4.72 7.69 0.14
C MET A 146 4.25 7.78 1.59
N THR A 147 3.20 7.01 1.95
CA THR A 147 2.69 6.97 3.33
C THR A 147 3.73 6.39 4.30
N LEU A 148 4.42 5.32 3.91
CA LEU A 148 5.47 4.70 4.70
C LEU A 148 6.70 5.64 4.83
N ALA A 149 7.13 6.29 3.76
CA ALA A 149 8.24 7.23 3.77
C ALA A 149 7.95 8.43 4.67
N GLY A 150 6.74 9.01 4.59
CA GLY A 150 6.33 10.13 5.43
C GLY A 150 6.33 9.82 6.93
N LYS A 151 6.21 8.54 7.32
CA LYS A 151 6.35 8.09 8.71
C LYS A 151 7.78 7.79 9.12
N SER A 152 8.54 7.15 8.24
CA SER A 152 9.87 6.65 8.57
C SER A 152 10.92 7.74 8.55
N LEU A 153 10.80 8.74 7.67
CA LEU A 153 11.75 9.83 7.53
C LEU A 153 11.83 10.72 8.79
N PRO A 154 10.73 11.21 9.37
CA PRO A 154 10.81 12.01 10.61
C PRO A 154 11.38 11.22 11.79
N ALA A 155 11.02 9.93 11.92
CA ALA A 155 11.54 9.07 12.98
C ALA A 155 13.04 8.81 12.80
N LEU A 156 13.50 8.63 11.57
CA LEU A 156 14.92 8.45 11.25
C LEU A 156 15.73 9.71 11.56
N HIS A 157 15.21 10.89 11.24
CA HIS A 157 15.86 12.17 11.56
C HIS A 157 15.96 12.40 13.07
N ALA A 158 14.94 11.97 13.84
CA ALA A 158 14.95 12.10 15.29
C ALA A 158 15.97 11.16 16.00
N THR A 159 16.37 10.08 15.33
CA THR A 159 17.34 9.10 15.85
C THR A 159 18.78 9.34 15.42
N LEU A 160 19.00 10.19 14.41
CA LEU A 160 20.34 10.57 13.99
C LEU A 160 20.93 11.56 15.00
N PRO A 161 22.18 11.37 15.47
CA PRO A 161 22.84 12.38 16.27
C PRO A 161 22.94 13.70 15.51
N ALA A 162 22.69 14.81 16.21
CA ALA A 162 22.82 16.14 15.63
C ALA A 162 24.17 16.24 14.91
N SER A 163 24.15 16.71 13.67
CA SER A 163 25.37 16.88 12.87
C SER A 163 26.41 17.68 13.69
N PRO A 164 27.67 17.23 13.81
CA PRO A 164 28.70 17.98 14.52
C PRO A 164 29.11 19.29 13.80
N PHE A 165 28.43 19.64 12.70
CA PHE A 165 28.68 20.82 11.88
C PHE A 165 27.47 21.79 11.81
N GLY A 166 26.69 21.88 12.92
CA GLY A 166 25.64 22.89 13.09
C GLY A 166 26.11 24.02 13.98
#